data_adf621ea6878e2f208191b9ed9064e29
#
_entry.id   adf621ea6878e2f208191b9ed9064e29
#
_cell.length_a   1.000
_cell.length_b   1.000
_cell.length_c   1.000
_cell.angle_alpha   90.00
_cell.angle_beta   90.00
_cell.angle_gamma   90.00
#
_symmetry.space_group_name_H-M   'P 1'
#
loop_
_entity.id
_entity.type
_entity.pdbx_description
1 polymer ?
#
loop_
_entity_poly.entity_id
_entity_poly.type
_entity_poly.pdbx_seq_one_letter_code
_entity_poly.pdbx_strand_id
1 'polypeptide(L)'
;MSNFEFSVPCLFGLEGLAGDELRRLGIENVRVENGRVLFSGDARAMAKANVCLRTGERVLLTLADFKATTFEELFQGVYRTNLEDVIPKDGTFPVKGHCLNSQLMSVPDCQAIIKKAASKRLGEKYGVSWLPETGTKYQLQFSIMNDRVQLFLDTSGPGLHKRGYRAVGNEAPLRETLAAAMVQLTKYRGRDFVWDPFCGSGTIPIEAALIAKNKAPGMYRRFASEAFAWVEPSVWGDVRAEAKDKEFNGKYQILGSDNDPKCISLSIANARKAGVADCISFRDGDATKMDLPAQSGILICNPPYGQRMMEQRSAQQLYAALGRHLKFADGWKKYIITSEPEFEHYFGRRATKKRKLYNGMIKCDYYMYTDNQRKK
;
A
#
# COMPACT_ATOMS: atom_id res chain seq x y z
N MET A 1 -22.96 -18.10 7.71
CA MET A 1 -22.21 -16.84 7.55
C MET A 1 -22.09 -16.57 6.07
N SER A 2 -22.43 -15.37 5.63
CA SER A 2 -22.37 -15.02 4.20
C SER A 2 -20.90 -15.01 3.76
N ASN A 3 -20.57 -15.74 2.72
CA ASN A 3 -19.22 -15.77 2.14
C ASN A 3 -19.15 -14.74 1.01
N PHE A 4 -18.42 -13.66 1.22
CA PHE A 4 -18.27 -12.57 0.29
C PHE A 4 -17.01 -12.74 -0.56
N GLU A 5 -16.98 -12.17 -1.76
CA GLU A 5 -15.77 -12.01 -2.56
C GLU A 5 -15.18 -10.62 -2.39
N PHE A 6 -13.88 -10.57 -2.17
CA PHE A 6 -13.12 -9.32 -1.99
C PHE A 6 -12.02 -9.19 -3.03
N SER A 7 -11.76 -7.95 -3.45
CA SER A 7 -10.65 -7.56 -4.30
C SER A 7 -9.71 -6.61 -3.55
N VAL A 8 -8.43 -6.90 -3.59
CA VAL A 8 -7.37 -6.08 -3.01
C VAL A 8 -6.50 -5.54 -4.14
N PRO A 9 -6.76 -4.34 -4.65
CA PRO A 9 -5.84 -3.67 -5.57
C PRO A 9 -4.47 -3.49 -4.89
N CYS A 10 -3.40 -3.70 -5.64
CA CYS A 10 -2.03 -3.51 -5.19
C CYS A 10 -1.17 -2.90 -6.30
N LEU A 11 0.00 -2.39 -5.94
CA LEU A 11 0.94 -1.89 -6.93
C LEU A 11 1.39 -3.04 -7.83
N PHE A 12 1.47 -2.74 -9.14
CA PHE A 12 1.86 -3.71 -10.16
C PHE A 12 3.22 -4.36 -9.84
N GLY A 13 3.27 -5.68 -9.91
CA GLY A 13 4.43 -6.48 -9.55
C GLY A 13 4.54 -6.84 -8.07
N LEU A 14 3.59 -6.43 -7.22
CA LEU A 14 3.53 -6.76 -5.78
C LEU A 14 2.39 -7.72 -5.43
N GLU A 15 1.65 -8.20 -6.41
CA GLU A 15 0.46 -9.05 -6.23
C GLU A 15 0.79 -10.33 -5.45
N GLY A 16 1.95 -10.94 -5.76
CA GLY A 16 2.42 -12.13 -5.04
C GLY A 16 2.66 -11.85 -3.54
N LEU A 17 3.23 -10.68 -3.18
CA LEU A 17 3.42 -10.30 -1.78
C LEU A 17 2.08 -10.13 -1.06
N ALA A 18 1.13 -9.41 -1.65
CA ALA A 18 -0.18 -9.20 -1.08
C ALA A 18 -0.95 -10.53 -0.92
N GLY A 19 -0.85 -11.44 -1.90
CA GLY A 19 -1.42 -12.78 -1.80
C GLY A 19 -0.80 -13.61 -0.68
N ASP A 20 0.51 -13.55 -0.50
CA ASP A 20 1.20 -14.24 0.58
C ASP A 20 0.88 -13.65 1.97
N GLU A 21 0.63 -12.34 2.05
CA GLU A 21 0.11 -11.72 3.28
C GLU A 21 -1.26 -12.29 3.66
N LEU A 22 -2.20 -12.33 2.72
CA LEU A 22 -3.54 -12.88 2.95
C LEU A 22 -3.50 -14.35 3.40
N ARG A 23 -2.69 -15.19 2.74
CA ARG A 23 -2.52 -16.60 3.12
C ARG A 23 -1.94 -16.75 4.55
N ARG A 24 -0.96 -15.92 4.91
CA ARG A 24 -0.39 -15.90 6.29
C ARG A 24 -1.38 -15.44 7.35
N LEU A 25 -2.41 -14.69 6.97
CA LEU A 25 -3.52 -14.30 7.86
C LEU A 25 -4.55 -15.42 8.03
N GLY A 26 -4.37 -16.58 7.36
CA GLY A 26 -5.32 -17.70 7.36
C GLY A 26 -6.55 -17.43 6.49
N ILE A 27 -6.45 -16.53 5.53
CA ILE A 27 -7.53 -16.26 4.56
C ILE A 27 -7.43 -17.29 3.43
N GLU A 28 -8.53 -17.93 3.16
CA GLU A 28 -8.64 -18.97 2.15
C GLU A 28 -9.01 -18.43 0.77
N ASN A 29 -8.94 -19.29 -0.25
CA ASN A 29 -9.34 -18.98 -1.64
C ASN A 29 -8.64 -17.75 -2.23
N VAL A 30 -7.37 -17.54 -1.88
CA VAL A 30 -6.57 -16.39 -2.34
C VAL A 30 -6.11 -16.64 -3.77
N ARG A 31 -6.57 -15.81 -4.71
CA ARG A 31 -6.21 -15.83 -6.13
C ARG A 31 -5.45 -14.55 -6.48
N VAL A 32 -4.30 -14.71 -7.10
CA VAL A 32 -3.45 -13.59 -7.54
C VAL A 32 -3.74 -13.29 -9.00
N GLU A 33 -4.10 -12.04 -9.30
CA GLU A 33 -4.34 -11.54 -10.65
C GLU A 33 -3.46 -10.31 -10.91
N ASN A 34 -3.37 -9.85 -12.15
CA ASN A 34 -2.62 -8.65 -12.48
C ASN A 34 -3.23 -7.41 -11.80
N GLY A 35 -2.43 -6.73 -11.00
CA GLY A 35 -2.81 -5.50 -10.29
C GLY A 35 -3.69 -5.69 -9.06
N ARG A 36 -4.07 -6.93 -8.70
CA ARG A 36 -4.92 -7.21 -7.53
C ARG A 36 -4.80 -8.64 -7.02
N VAL A 37 -5.33 -8.84 -5.82
CA VAL A 37 -5.52 -10.17 -5.24
C VAL A 37 -6.99 -10.32 -4.86
N LEU A 38 -7.58 -11.46 -5.19
CA LEU A 38 -8.95 -11.82 -4.82
C LEU A 38 -8.92 -12.81 -3.66
N PHE A 39 -9.92 -12.72 -2.77
CA PHE A 39 -10.14 -13.72 -1.72
C PHE A 39 -11.61 -13.80 -1.36
N SER A 40 -12.01 -14.91 -0.75
CA SER A 40 -13.37 -15.10 -0.21
C SER A 40 -13.33 -15.16 1.31
N GLY A 41 -14.37 -14.67 1.95
CA GLY A 41 -14.46 -14.70 3.40
C GLY A 41 -15.66 -13.95 3.97
N ASP A 42 -15.74 -13.92 5.28
CA ASP A 42 -16.75 -13.20 6.05
C ASP A 42 -16.29 -11.80 6.47
N ALA A 43 -17.06 -11.12 7.29
CA ALA A 43 -16.73 -9.81 7.85
C ALA A 43 -15.41 -9.84 8.67
N ARG A 44 -15.08 -10.95 9.32
CA ARG A 44 -13.83 -11.10 10.07
C ARG A 44 -12.62 -11.18 9.14
N ALA A 45 -12.71 -11.92 8.03
CA ALA A 45 -11.67 -11.97 7.01
C ALA A 45 -11.44 -10.59 6.37
N MET A 46 -12.51 -9.85 6.07
CA MET A 46 -12.45 -8.46 5.62
C MET A 46 -11.74 -7.55 6.62
N ALA A 47 -12.09 -7.62 7.90
CA ALA A 47 -11.47 -6.83 8.95
C ALA A 47 -9.99 -7.18 9.12
N LYS A 48 -9.62 -8.48 9.13
CA LYS A 48 -8.22 -8.94 9.15
C LYS A 48 -7.41 -8.38 7.97
N ALA A 49 -7.96 -8.45 6.76
CA ALA A 49 -7.30 -7.91 5.58
C ALA A 49 -7.08 -6.39 5.72
N ASN A 50 -8.08 -5.63 6.15
CA ASN A 50 -7.95 -4.19 6.36
C ASN A 50 -6.90 -3.82 7.43
N VAL A 51 -6.90 -4.52 8.56
CA VAL A 51 -6.00 -4.23 9.70
C VAL A 51 -4.58 -4.66 9.41
N CYS A 52 -4.37 -5.80 8.75
CA CYS A 52 -3.06 -6.46 8.71
C CYS A 52 -2.32 -6.32 7.38
N LEU A 53 -2.99 -6.03 6.25
CA LEU A 53 -2.30 -5.90 4.96
C LEU A 53 -1.32 -4.74 4.94
N ARG A 54 -0.09 -5.04 4.49
CA ARG A 54 1.00 -4.08 4.36
C ARG A 54 1.14 -3.54 2.94
N THR A 55 0.88 -4.40 1.94
CA THR A 55 1.14 -4.12 0.52
C THR A 55 -0.11 -3.94 -0.33
N GLY A 56 -1.32 -4.22 0.21
CA GLY A 56 -2.59 -3.89 -0.42
C GLY A 56 -2.92 -2.41 -0.32
N GLU A 57 -3.59 -1.87 -1.34
CA GLU A 57 -4.00 -0.46 -1.38
C GLU A 57 -5.39 -0.23 -0.75
N ARG A 58 -6.29 -1.21 -0.88
CA ARG A 58 -7.66 -1.23 -0.34
C ARG A 58 -8.16 -2.67 -0.21
N VAL A 59 -9.23 -2.84 0.55
CA VAL A 59 -10.07 -4.05 0.54
C VAL A 59 -11.43 -3.64 0.00
N LEU A 60 -11.81 -4.19 -1.14
CA LEU A 60 -13.04 -3.86 -1.85
C LEU A 60 -13.95 -5.10 -1.85
N LEU A 61 -15.18 -4.99 -1.37
CA LEU A 61 -16.20 -6.02 -1.51
C LEU A 61 -16.72 -6.02 -2.94
N THR A 62 -16.64 -7.13 -3.65
CA THR A 62 -17.16 -7.27 -5.02
C THR A 62 -18.68 -7.40 -4.99
N LEU A 63 -19.38 -6.49 -5.67
CA LEU A 63 -20.84 -6.49 -5.76
C LEU A 63 -21.33 -7.07 -7.08
N ALA A 64 -20.66 -6.76 -8.18
CA ALA A 64 -21.01 -7.25 -9.52
C ALA A 64 -19.79 -7.30 -10.44
N ASP A 65 -19.86 -8.18 -11.44
CA ASP A 65 -18.88 -8.33 -12.51
C ASP A 65 -19.63 -8.74 -13.80
N PHE A 66 -19.63 -7.86 -14.80
CA PHE A 66 -20.37 -8.05 -16.06
C PHE A 66 -19.73 -7.30 -17.23
N LYS A 67 -20.18 -7.59 -18.46
CA LYS A 67 -19.76 -6.84 -19.65
C LYS A 67 -20.74 -5.72 -19.93
N ALA A 68 -20.23 -4.55 -20.38
CA ALA A 68 -21.03 -3.44 -20.89
C ALA A 68 -20.21 -2.61 -21.85
N THR A 69 -20.79 -2.37 -23.03
CA THR A 69 -20.26 -1.51 -24.10
C THR A 69 -21.10 -0.26 -24.27
N THR A 70 -22.31 -0.26 -23.71
CA THR A 70 -23.28 0.85 -23.76
C THR A 70 -23.68 1.30 -22.37
N PHE A 71 -24.18 2.54 -22.26
CA PHE A 71 -24.71 3.06 -20.99
C PHE A 71 -25.96 2.31 -20.52
N GLU A 72 -26.75 1.77 -21.44
CA GLU A 72 -27.92 0.96 -21.08
C GLU A 72 -27.49 -0.39 -20.47
N GLU A 73 -26.49 -1.06 -21.04
CA GLU A 73 -25.94 -2.28 -20.48
C GLU A 73 -25.31 -2.02 -19.10
N LEU A 74 -24.61 -0.92 -18.94
CA LEU A 74 -24.05 -0.49 -17.64
C LEU A 74 -25.16 -0.26 -16.61
N PHE A 75 -26.23 0.46 -17.01
CA PHE A 75 -27.40 0.71 -16.15
C PHE A 75 -28.04 -0.61 -15.70
N GLN A 76 -28.35 -1.49 -16.64
CA GLN A 76 -29.03 -2.76 -16.36
C GLN A 76 -28.17 -3.70 -15.50
N GLY A 77 -26.86 -3.75 -15.73
CA GLY A 77 -25.94 -4.55 -14.91
C GLY A 77 -25.92 -4.10 -13.46
N VAL A 78 -25.85 -2.79 -13.21
CA VAL A 78 -25.89 -2.23 -11.85
C VAL A 78 -27.28 -2.39 -11.22
N TYR A 79 -28.35 -2.14 -11.98
CA TYR A 79 -29.74 -2.29 -11.49
C TYR A 79 -30.09 -3.71 -11.04
N ARG A 80 -29.51 -4.74 -11.67
CA ARG A 80 -29.70 -6.14 -11.30
C ARG A 80 -28.89 -6.56 -10.07
N THR A 81 -27.96 -5.73 -9.61
CA THR A 81 -27.15 -6.01 -8.42
C THR A 81 -27.97 -5.80 -7.14
N ASN A 82 -27.91 -6.73 -6.20
CA ASN A 82 -28.64 -6.68 -4.93
C ASN A 82 -27.94 -5.69 -3.94
N LEU A 83 -28.00 -4.39 -4.25
CA LEU A 83 -27.35 -3.34 -3.44
C LEU A 83 -27.98 -3.22 -2.04
N GLU A 84 -29.24 -3.56 -1.90
CA GLU A 84 -30.00 -3.57 -0.65
C GLU A 84 -29.43 -4.52 0.41
N ASP A 85 -28.66 -5.53 0.01
CA ASP A 85 -28.01 -6.47 0.95
C ASP A 85 -26.89 -5.80 1.75
N VAL A 86 -26.35 -4.69 1.24
CA VAL A 86 -25.19 -4.00 1.85
C VAL A 86 -25.39 -2.51 2.10
N ILE A 87 -26.36 -1.85 1.43
CA ILE A 87 -26.63 -0.42 1.59
C ILE A 87 -28.04 -0.25 2.19
N PRO A 88 -28.17 0.23 3.43
CA PRO A 88 -29.46 0.50 4.06
C PRO A 88 -30.18 1.69 3.42
N LYS A 89 -31.47 1.87 3.71
CA LYS A 89 -32.36 2.86 3.13
C LYS A 89 -31.84 4.31 3.24
N ASP A 90 -31.17 4.64 4.34
CA ASP A 90 -30.61 5.96 4.62
C ASP A 90 -29.14 6.12 4.20
N GLY A 91 -28.49 5.02 3.74
CA GLY A 91 -27.09 5.00 3.38
C GLY A 91 -26.73 6.00 2.28
N THR A 92 -25.63 6.72 2.46
CA THR A 92 -25.06 7.60 1.44
C THR A 92 -24.14 6.79 0.53
N PHE A 93 -24.35 6.78 -0.79
CA PHE A 93 -23.58 5.94 -1.71
C PHE A 93 -22.98 6.72 -2.88
N PRO A 94 -21.95 7.55 -2.65
CA PRO A 94 -21.22 8.21 -3.72
C PRO A 94 -20.49 7.19 -4.60
N VAL A 95 -20.35 7.50 -5.90
CA VAL A 95 -19.72 6.63 -6.89
C VAL A 95 -18.39 7.23 -7.33
N LYS A 96 -17.32 6.40 -7.35
CA LYS A 96 -16.02 6.74 -7.91
C LYS A 96 -15.49 5.56 -8.74
N GLY A 97 -14.62 5.85 -9.71
CA GLY A 97 -14.03 4.77 -10.48
C GLY A 97 -13.16 5.26 -11.60
N HIS A 98 -12.85 4.37 -12.51
CA HIS A 98 -12.02 4.64 -13.68
C HIS A 98 -12.46 3.77 -14.86
N CYS A 99 -12.16 4.28 -16.06
CA CYS A 99 -12.35 3.58 -17.33
C CYS A 99 -10.99 3.47 -18.02
N LEU A 100 -10.70 2.30 -18.59
CA LEU A 100 -9.46 2.06 -19.34
C LEU A 100 -9.72 1.08 -20.50
N ASN A 101 -9.25 1.41 -21.70
CA ASN A 101 -9.35 0.55 -22.88
C ASN A 101 -10.75 -0.02 -23.12
N SER A 102 -11.78 0.79 -23.00
CA SER A 102 -13.19 0.38 -23.08
C SER A 102 -13.99 1.34 -23.95
N GLN A 103 -15.15 0.92 -24.45
CA GLN A 103 -16.06 1.82 -25.18
C GLN A 103 -16.64 2.89 -24.25
N LEU A 104 -16.92 2.54 -23.02
CA LEU A 104 -17.33 3.48 -21.97
C LEU A 104 -16.09 4.13 -21.35
N MET A 105 -15.70 5.31 -21.87
CA MET A 105 -14.49 6.02 -21.44
C MET A 105 -14.78 7.24 -20.55
N SER A 106 -15.98 7.83 -20.62
CA SER A 106 -16.34 9.00 -19.81
C SER A 106 -16.60 8.59 -18.37
N VAL A 107 -15.63 8.82 -17.49
CA VAL A 107 -15.78 8.54 -16.05
C VAL A 107 -16.96 9.29 -15.43
N PRO A 108 -17.20 10.61 -15.69
CA PRO A 108 -18.35 11.32 -15.14
C PRO A 108 -19.69 10.71 -15.57
N ASP A 109 -19.84 10.33 -16.86
CA ASP A 109 -21.08 9.74 -17.34
C ASP A 109 -21.33 8.36 -16.76
N CYS A 110 -20.29 7.53 -16.68
CA CYS A 110 -20.36 6.23 -16.00
C CYS A 110 -20.76 6.39 -14.52
N GLN A 111 -20.19 7.37 -13.81
CA GLN A 111 -20.58 7.68 -12.42
C GLN A 111 -22.06 8.05 -12.32
N ALA A 112 -22.56 8.91 -13.22
CA ALA A 112 -23.95 9.34 -13.24
C ALA A 112 -24.90 8.17 -13.52
N ILE A 113 -24.59 7.32 -14.50
CA ILE A 113 -25.38 6.13 -14.86
C ILE A 113 -25.41 5.12 -13.71
N ILE A 114 -24.25 4.81 -13.11
CA ILE A 114 -24.17 3.89 -11.98
C ILE A 114 -24.97 4.43 -10.77
N LYS A 115 -24.84 5.73 -10.48
CA LYS A 115 -25.60 6.36 -9.40
C LYS A 115 -27.12 6.30 -9.67
N LYS A 116 -27.55 6.58 -10.90
CA LYS A 116 -28.97 6.51 -11.31
C LYS A 116 -29.52 5.08 -11.18
N ALA A 117 -28.76 4.06 -11.64
CA ALA A 117 -29.17 2.67 -11.57
C ALA A 117 -29.26 2.19 -10.11
N ALA A 118 -28.28 2.52 -9.29
CA ALA A 118 -28.27 2.20 -7.86
C ALA A 118 -29.45 2.88 -7.13
N SER A 119 -29.71 4.15 -7.39
CA SER A 119 -30.83 4.89 -6.79
C SER A 119 -32.17 4.27 -7.17
N LYS A 120 -32.35 3.90 -8.44
CA LYS A 120 -33.57 3.22 -8.91
C LYS A 120 -33.76 1.86 -8.22
N ARG A 121 -32.70 1.04 -8.18
CA ARG A 121 -32.74 -0.28 -7.51
C ARG A 121 -33.13 -0.17 -6.04
N LEU A 122 -32.43 0.68 -5.29
CA LEU A 122 -32.67 0.87 -3.86
C LEU A 122 -34.04 1.50 -3.59
N GLY A 123 -34.44 2.49 -4.40
CA GLY A 123 -35.76 3.11 -4.29
C GLY A 123 -36.92 2.12 -4.44
N GLU A 124 -36.86 1.26 -5.45
CA GLU A 124 -37.86 0.19 -5.64
C GLU A 124 -37.85 -0.83 -4.50
N LYS A 125 -36.68 -1.24 -4.04
CA LYS A 125 -36.57 -2.23 -2.94
C LYS A 125 -37.06 -1.66 -1.61
N TYR A 126 -36.83 -0.40 -1.33
CA TYR A 126 -37.28 0.26 -0.09
C TYR A 126 -38.64 0.92 -0.21
N GLY A 127 -39.32 0.87 -1.36
CA GLY A 127 -40.63 1.44 -1.59
C GLY A 127 -40.65 2.95 -1.47
N VAL A 128 -39.61 3.64 -1.94
CA VAL A 128 -39.48 5.11 -1.86
C VAL A 128 -39.09 5.69 -3.22
N SER A 129 -39.64 6.85 -3.54
CA SER A 129 -39.27 7.60 -4.76
C SER A 129 -37.96 8.39 -4.61
N TRP A 130 -37.55 8.65 -3.38
CA TRP A 130 -36.34 9.40 -3.07
C TRP A 130 -35.63 8.81 -1.84
N LEU A 131 -34.30 8.65 -1.95
CA LEU A 131 -33.44 8.15 -0.87
C LEU A 131 -32.85 9.33 -0.11
N PRO A 132 -32.95 9.36 1.24
CA PRO A 132 -32.53 10.52 2.03
C PRO A 132 -31.01 10.73 2.05
N GLU A 133 -30.22 9.67 1.88
CA GLU A 133 -28.74 9.69 1.91
C GLU A 133 -28.16 10.51 3.08
N THR A 134 -28.69 10.34 4.27
CA THR A 134 -28.28 11.05 5.49
C THR A 134 -27.46 10.22 6.46
N GLY A 135 -27.38 8.91 6.22
CA GLY A 135 -26.71 7.94 7.08
C GLY A 135 -25.25 7.66 6.72
N THR A 136 -24.80 6.49 7.11
CA THR A 136 -23.42 6.02 6.87
C THR A 136 -23.07 6.00 5.38
N LYS A 137 -21.80 6.34 5.12
CA LYS A 137 -21.27 6.37 3.74
C LYS A 137 -20.84 4.99 3.27
N TYR A 138 -21.45 4.51 2.21
CA TYR A 138 -21.16 3.28 1.46
C TYR A 138 -20.54 3.66 0.10
N GLN A 139 -19.25 3.91 0.05
CA GLN A 139 -18.57 4.35 -1.17
C GLN A 139 -18.57 3.24 -2.23
N LEU A 140 -19.35 3.42 -3.30
CA LEU A 140 -19.28 2.56 -4.47
C LEU A 140 -18.03 2.89 -5.30
N GLN A 141 -17.32 1.86 -5.73
CA GLN A 141 -16.20 2.00 -6.67
C GLN A 141 -16.48 1.14 -7.91
N PHE A 142 -16.13 1.65 -9.09
CA PHE A 142 -16.18 0.86 -10.31
C PHE A 142 -14.85 0.88 -11.05
N SER A 143 -14.61 -0.20 -11.78
CA SER A 143 -13.54 -0.33 -12.76
C SER A 143 -14.17 -0.82 -14.06
N ILE A 144 -14.02 -0.07 -15.16
CA ILE A 144 -14.38 -0.53 -16.50
C ILE A 144 -13.09 -0.72 -17.27
N MET A 145 -12.76 -1.96 -17.60
CA MET A 145 -11.50 -2.31 -18.24
C MET A 145 -11.75 -3.36 -19.32
N ASN A 146 -11.39 -3.06 -20.57
CA ASN A 146 -11.65 -3.94 -21.72
C ASN A 146 -13.15 -4.36 -21.79
N ASP A 147 -14.05 -3.37 -21.63
CA ASP A 147 -15.51 -3.54 -21.63
C ASP A 147 -16.08 -4.45 -20.53
N ARG A 148 -15.27 -4.82 -19.54
CA ARG A 148 -15.69 -5.53 -18.33
C ARG A 148 -15.88 -4.54 -17.19
N VAL A 149 -17.07 -4.51 -16.63
CA VAL A 149 -17.47 -3.67 -15.50
C VAL A 149 -17.35 -4.49 -14.22
N GLN A 150 -16.66 -3.92 -13.24
CA GLN A 150 -16.64 -4.44 -11.88
C GLN A 150 -17.15 -3.35 -10.94
N LEU A 151 -18.12 -3.70 -10.12
CA LEU A 151 -18.68 -2.82 -9.10
C LEU A 151 -18.29 -3.32 -7.72
N PHE A 152 -17.82 -2.41 -6.88
CA PHE A 152 -17.31 -2.71 -5.54
C PHE A 152 -17.90 -1.78 -4.49
N LEU A 153 -17.92 -2.25 -3.24
CA LEU A 153 -18.08 -1.42 -2.05
C LEU A 153 -16.71 -1.25 -1.36
N ASP A 154 -16.29 -0.01 -1.14
CA ASP A 154 -15.03 0.29 -0.44
C ASP A 154 -15.18 0.05 1.06
N THR A 155 -14.53 -0.99 1.58
CA THR A 155 -14.53 -1.33 3.01
C THR A 155 -13.44 -0.58 3.79
N SER A 156 -12.42 -0.08 3.11
CA SER A 156 -11.24 0.55 3.73
C SER A 156 -11.45 2.04 4.05
N GLY A 157 -12.17 2.79 3.20
CA GLY A 157 -12.25 4.24 3.27
C GLY A 157 -10.98 4.92 2.73
N PRO A 158 -10.20 5.65 3.54
CA PRO A 158 -8.87 6.12 3.12
C PRO A 158 -7.97 4.94 2.72
N GLY A 159 -7.14 5.09 1.67
CA GLY A 159 -6.27 4.00 1.21
C GLY A 159 -5.39 3.43 2.33
N LEU A 160 -5.04 2.14 2.24
CA LEU A 160 -4.30 1.45 3.31
C LEU A 160 -2.88 2.00 3.51
N HIS A 161 -2.28 2.65 2.50
CA HIS A 161 -1.03 3.39 2.67
C HIS A 161 -1.14 4.49 3.73
N LYS A 162 -2.31 5.10 3.95
CA LYS A 162 -2.53 6.08 5.02
C LYS A 162 -2.63 5.37 6.37
N ARG A 163 -1.47 4.99 6.94
CA ARG A 163 -1.38 4.29 8.23
C ARG A 163 -1.83 5.14 9.42
N GLY A 164 -1.81 6.46 9.28
CA GLY A 164 -2.17 7.42 10.33
C GLY A 164 -0.99 8.01 11.10
N TYR A 165 0.23 7.52 10.90
CA TYR A 165 1.40 8.06 11.62
C TYR A 165 2.01 9.31 10.99
N ARG A 166 1.76 9.61 9.70
CA ARG A 166 2.28 10.83 9.06
C ARG A 166 1.51 12.07 9.47
N ALA A 167 2.24 13.16 9.69
CA ALA A 167 1.63 14.50 9.72
C ALA A 167 1.18 14.90 8.31
N VAL A 168 0.06 15.62 8.21
CA VAL A 168 -0.42 16.19 6.95
C VAL A 168 0.57 17.26 6.49
N GLY A 169 1.11 17.20 5.27
CA GLY A 169 1.80 18.34 4.67
C GLY A 169 3.17 18.12 4.03
N ASN A 170 3.64 16.90 3.78
CA ASN A 170 4.91 16.71 3.04
C ASN A 170 4.66 16.44 1.56
N GLU A 171 5.54 17.01 0.71
CA GLU A 171 5.61 16.73 -0.72
C GLU A 171 5.78 15.22 -0.97
N ALA A 172 4.90 14.64 -1.76
CA ALA A 172 4.87 13.29 -2.36
C ALA A 172 5.88 12.23 -1.81
N PRO A 173 5.83 11.86 -0.53
CA PRO A 173 6.77 10.89 0.01
C PRO A 173 6.45 9.48 -0.50
N LEU A 174 7.44 8.59 -0.41
CA LEU A 174 7.26 7.16 -0.70
C LEU A 174 6.02 6.61 0.03
N ARG A 175 5.10 5.95 -0.70
CA ARG A 175 3.92 5.35 -0.06
C ARG A 175 4.34 4.24 0.90
N GLU A 176 3.65 4.17 2.02
CA GLU A 176 3.91 3.16 3.06
C GLU A 176 3.74 1.74 2.55
N THR A 177 2.78 1.50 1.65
CA THR A 177 2.58 0.19 0.99
C THR A 177 3.76 -0.20 0.12
N LEU A 178 4.36 0.75 -0.59
CA LEU A 178 5.58 0.51 -1.38
C LEU A 178 6.79 0.29 -0.47
N ALA A 179 6.97 1.10 0.57
CA ALA A 179 8.05 0.93 1.54
C ALA A 179 7.99 -0.43 2.23
N ALA A 180 6.80 -0.86 2.68
CA ALA A 180 6.58 -2.18 3.25
C ALA A 180 6.96 -3.31 2.25
N ALA A 181 6.58 -3.16 0.98
CA ALA A 181 6.95 -4.10 -0.06
C ALA A 181 8.47 -4.15 -0.29
N MET A 182 9.14 -2.99 -0.32
CA MET A 182 10.60 -2.91 -0.44
C MET A 182 11.27 -3.69 0.70
N VAL A 183 10.83 -3.48 1.94
CA VAL A 183 11.35 -4.22 3.11
C VAL A 183 11.07 -5.73 2.98
N GLN A 184 9.86 -6.14 2.63
CA GLN A 184 9.53 -7.57 2.50
C GLN A 184 10.33 -8.27 1.38
N LEU A 185 10.64 -7.58 0.28
CA LEU A 185 11.47 -8.09 -0.81
C LEU A 185 12.91 -8.39 -0.38
N THR A 186 13.40 -7.76 0.70
CA THR A 186 14.71 -8.09 1.28
C THR A 186 14.70 -9.39 2.10
N LYS A 187 13.51 -9.93 2.40
CA LYS A 187 13.29 -11.05 3.32
C LYS A 187 13.68 -10.72 4.78
N TYR A 188 13.69 -9.45 5.14
CA TYR A 188 13.93 -9.00 6.51
C TYR A 188 12.93 -9.60 7.50
N ARG A 189 13.43 -10.04 8.66
CA ARG A 189 12.66 -10.71 9.74
C ARG A 189 13.01 -10.18 11.14
N GLY A 190 13.59 -8.98 11.23
CA GLY A 190 13.97 -8.37 12.51
C GLY A 190 15.32 -8.81 13.07
N ARG A 191 16.09 -9.63 12.36
CA ARG A 191 17.40 -10.14 12.85
C ARG A 191 18.59 -9.37 12.32
N ASP A 192 18.47 -8.84 11.09
CA ASP A 192 19.55 -8.09 10.45
C ASP A 192 19.52 -6.62 10.90
N PHE A 193 20.67 -5.96 10.88
CA PHE A 193 20.72 -4.51 10.95
C PHE A 193 20.10 -3.90 9.68
N VAL A 194 19.20 -2.94 9.80
CA VAL A 194 18.61 -2.21 8.67
C VAL A 194 19.06 -0.77 8.69
N TRP A 195 19.52 -0.26 7.56
CA TRP A 195 19.88 1.15 7.38
C TRP A 195 19.19 1.75 6.17
N ASP A 196 18.53 2.89 6.40
CA ASP A 196 18.04 3.80 5.35
C ASP A 196 18.83 5.10 5.40
N PRO A 197 19.81 5.31 4.51
CA PRO A 197 20.65 6.52 4.49
C PRO A 197 19.99 7.76 3.88
N PHE A 198 18.75 7.67 3.39
CA PHE A 198 17.93 8.74 2.83
C PHE A 198 16.52 8.70 3.39
N CYS A 199 16.40 8.65 4.73
CA CYS A 199 15.16 8.26 5.36
C CYS A 199 14.01 9.27 5.21
N GLY A 200 14.30 10.53 4.90
CA GLY A 200 13.30 11.58 4.73
C GLY A 200 12.35 11.65 5.95
N SER A 201 11.10 11.33 5.76
CA SER A 201 10.08 11.27 6.83
C SER A 201 10.08 9.97 7.64
N GLY A 202 11.06 9.09 7.45
CA GLY A 202 11.23 7.82 8.18
C GLY A 202 10.38 6.66 7.68
N THR A 203 9.84 6.71 6.46
CA THR A 203 8.86 5.71 5.99
C THR A 203 9.44 4.28 5.97
N ILE A 204 10.60 4.08 5.35
CA ILE A 204 11.24 2.75 5.25
C ILE A 204 11.64 2.22 6.63
N PRO A 205 12.33 2.99 7.50
CA PRO A 205 12.63 2.56 8.86
C PRO A 205 11.38 2.19 9.69
N ILE A 206 10.30 2.98 9.58
CA ILE A 206 9.05 2.73 10.29
C ILE A 206 8.39 1.43 9.80
N GLU A 207 8.25 1.24 8.48
CA GLU A 207 7.67 0.00 7.93
C GLU A 207 8.56 -1.22 8.25
N ALA A 208 9.91 -1.07 8.30
CA ALA A 208 10.81 -2.12 8.77
C ALA A 208 10.54 -2.49 10.24
N ALA A 209 10.37 -1.51 11.12
CA ALA A 209 10.04 -1.74 12.52
C ALA A 209 8.67 -2.39 12.71
N LEU A 210 7.64 -1.95 11.97
CA LEU A 210 6.31 -2.58 11.98
C LEU A 210 6.37 -4.05 11.53
N ILE A 211 7.21 -4.36 10.53
CA ILE A 211 7.43 -5.74 10.08
C ILE A 211 8.19 -6.55 11.13
N ALA A 212 9.27 -6.00 11.71
CA ALA A 212 10.08 -6.67 12.73
C ALA A 212 9.26 -7.03 13.98
N LYS A 213 8.43 -6.10 14.45
CA LYS A 213 7.51 -6.31 15.58
C LYS A 213 6.28 -7.14 15.22
N ASN A 214 6.07 -7.49 13.98
CA ASN A 214 4.80 -8.04 13.48
C ASN A 214 3.59 -7.18 13.85
N LYS A 215 3.79 -5.87 14.00
CA LYS A 215 2.72 -4.92 14.34
C LYS A 215 1.86 -4.63 13.12
N ALA A 216 0.55 -4.83 13.23
CA ALA A 216 -0.36 -4.63 12.11
C ALA A 216 -0.46 -3.13 11.75
N PRO A 217 -0.35 -2.76 10.45
CA PRO A 217 -0.28 -1.36 10.04
C PRO A 217 -1.61 -0.60 10.21
N GLY A 218 -2.73 -1.31 10.33
CA GLY A 218 -4.06 -0.73 10.50
C GLY A 218 -4.54 -0.58 11.94
N MET A 219 -3.67 -0.82 12.95
CA MET A 219 -4.07 -0.85 14.37
C MET A 219 -4.73 0.43 14.87
N TYR A 220 -4.23 1.59 14.45
CA TYR A 220 -4.63 2.90 14.99
C TYR A 220 -5.45 3.74 14.03
N ARG A 221 -5.90 3.15 12.92
CA ARG A 221 -6.77 3.85 11.98
C ARG A 221 -8.19 3.29 12.02
N ARG A 222 -9.15 4.07 11.52
CA ARG A 222 -10.52 3.62 11.28
C ARG A 222 -10.71 3.20 9.83
N PHE A 223 -11.66 2.29 9.61
CA PHE A 223 -12.06 1.81 8.31
C PHE A 223 -13.53 2.16 8.05
N ALA A 224 -13.90 2.34 6.78
CA ALA A 224 -15.27 2.69 6.41
C ALA A 224 -16.27 1.63 6.91
N SER A 225 -15.89 0.36 6.78
CA SER A 225 -16.74 -0.77 7.17
C SER A 225 -16.92 -0.98 8.67
N GLU A 226 -16.23 -0.21 9.54
CA GLU A 226 -16.55 -0.17 10.97
C GLU A 226 -17.95 0.39 11.25
N ALA A 227 -18.48 1.21 10.33
CA ALA A 227 -19.81 1.82 10.43
C ALA A 227 -20.88 1.10 9.60
N PHE A 228 -20.54 0.00 8.92
CA PHE A 228 -21.52 -0.71 8.08
C PHE A 228 -22.49 -1.52 8.93
N ALA A 229 -23.80 -1.37 8.65
CA ALA A 229 -24.87 -1.98 9.42
C ALA A 229 -24.82 -3.52 9.47
N TRP A 230 -24.21 -4.16 8.48
CA TRP A 230 -24.09 -5.63 8.40
C TRP A 230 -22.79 -6.17 9.01
N VAL A 231 -21.95 -5.31 9.58
CA VAL A 231 -20.70 -5.70 10.27
C VAL A 231 -20.88 -5.56 11.77
N GLU A 232 -20.79 -6.67 12.48
CA GLU A 232 -20.84 -6.66 13.95
C GLU A 232 -19.68 -5.86 14.53
N PRO A 233 -19.93 -4.88 15.42
CA PRO A 233 -18.89 -4.01 15.97
C PRO A 233 -17.77 -4.76 16.71
N SER A 234 -18.07 -5.89 17.35
CA SER A 234 -17.12 -6.76 18.06
C SER A 234 -16.01 -7.29 17.16
N VAL A 235 -16.31 -7.53 15.88
CA VAL A 235 -15.33 -8.07 14.89
C VAL A 235 -14.06 -7.25 14.83
N TRP A 236 -14.17 -5.93 14.88
CA TRP A 236 -13.01 -5.03 14.82
C TRP A 236 -12.18 -5.04 16.10
N GLY A 237 -12.83 -5.14 17.26
CA GLY A 237 -12.17 -5.30 18.56
C GLY A 237 -11.37 -6.61 18.59
N ASP A 238 -12.01 -7.71 18.24
CA ASP A 238 -11.41 -9.05 18.24
C ASP A 238 -10.21 -9.15 17.28
N VAL A 239 -10.35 -8.60 16.06
CA VAL A 239 -9.26 -8.63 15.07
C VAL A 239 -8.07 -7.78 15.53
N ARG A 240 -8.31 -6.63 16.14
CA ARG A 240 -7.22 -5.81 16.69
C ARG A 240 -6.55 -6.47 17.90
N ALA A 241 -7.31 -7.11 18.77
CA ALA A 241 -6.78 -7.88 19.90
C ALA A 241 -5.91 -9.03 19.37
N GLU A 242 -6.43 -9.86 18.44
CA GLU A 242 -5.67 -10.94 17.79
C GLU A 242 -4.37 -10.43 17.14
N ALA A 243 -4.43 -9.29 16.47
CA ALA A 243 -3.25 -8.69 15.84
C ALA A 243 -2.23 -8.19 16.87
N LYS A 244 -2.71 -7.68 17.99
CA LYS A 244 -1.87 -7.22 19.12
C LYS A 244 -1.17 -8.38 19.79
N ASP A 245 -1.87 -9.48 20.04
CA ASP A 245 -1.31 -10.68 20.67
C ASP A 245 -0.21 -11.34 19.82
N LYS A 246 -0.22 -11.09 18.51
CA LYS A 246 0.81 -11.58 17.58
C LYS A 246 2.02 -10.65 17.44
N GLU A 247 2.06 -9.52 18.16
CA GLU A 247 3.23 -8.64 18.14
C GLU A 247 4.43 -9.32 18.83
N PHE A 248 5.62 -9.14 18.24
CA PHE A 248 6.85 -9.63 18.80
C PHE A 248 7.50 -8.59 19.71
N ASN A 249 7.99 -9.03 20.84
CA ASN A 249 8.83 -8.26 21.75
C ASN A 249 10.30 -8.62 21.53
N GLY A 250 11.02 -7.80 20.78
CA GLY A 250 12.43 -8.01 20.46
C GLY A 250 13.21 -6.70 20.45
N LYS A 251 14.54 -6.82 20.47
CA LYS A 251 15.45 -5.70 20.20
C LYS A 251 15.78 -5.71 18.71
N TYR A 252 15.51 -4.61 18.03
CA TYR A 252 15.72 -4.47 16.60
C TYR A 252 16.77 -3.37 16.35
N GLN A 253 17.57 -3.56 15.32
CA GLN A 253 18.62 -2.62 14.95
C GLN A 253 18.24 -1.95 13.63
N ILE A 254 17.57 -0.82 13.72
CA ILE A 254 17.13 -0.05 12.56
C ILE A 254 17.65 1.37 12.69
N LEU A 255 18.31 1.85 11.64
CA LEU A 255 18.83 3.21 11.55
C LEU A 255 18.20 3.92 10.36
N GLY A 256 17.65 5.10 10.60
CA GLY A 256 17.34 6.09 9.58
C GLY A 256 18.35 7.23 9.64
N SER A 257 18.90 7.64 8.51
CA SER A 257 19.71 8.86 8.45
C SER A 257 19.31 9.73 7.27
N ASP A 258 19.51 11.02 7.42
CA ASP A 258 19.25 12.02 6.38
C ASP A 258 20.19 13.22 6.61
N ASN A 259 20.54 13.95 5.55
CA ASN A 259 21.37 15.14 5.66
C ASN A 259 20.58 16.39 6.07
N ASP A 260 19.26 16.33 6.13
CA ASP A 260 18.38 17.40 6.62
C ASP A 260 17.90 17.10 8.06
N PRO A 261 18.33 17.89 9.08
CA PRO A 261 17.88 17.72 10.46
C PRO A 261 16.35 17.84 10.64
N LYS A 262 15.66 18.54 9.72
CA LYS A 262 14.19 18.63 9.74
C LYS A 262 13.57 17.29 9.41
N CYS A 263 14.14 16.54 8.45
CA CYS A 263 13.72 15.18 8.12
C CYS A 263 13.88 14.26 9.33
N ILE A 264 14.99 14.39 10.06
CA ILE A 264 15.22 13.58 11.28
C ILE A 264 14.18 13.87 12.36
N SER A 265 13.91 15.16 12.63
CA SER A 265 12.87 15.55 13.61
C SER A 265 11.49 15.00 13.23
N LEU A 266 11.14 15.07 11.95
CA LEU A 266 9.89 14.54 11.42
C LEU A 266 9.82 13.01 11.53
N SER A 267 10.92 12.31 11.22
CA SER A 267 11.02 10.85 11.30
C SER A 267 10.80 10.35 12.73
N ILE A 268 11.41 11.03 13.71
CA ILE A 268 11.19 10.72 15.15
C ILE A 268 9.73 10.90 15.53
N ALA A 269 9.10 12.01 15.12
CA ALA A 269 7.69 12.27 15.40
C ALA A 269 6.76 11.21 14.77
N ASN A 270 7.03 10.81 13.53
CA ASN A 270 6.29 9.76 12.82
C ASN A 270 6.47 8.40 13.48
N ALA A 271 7.69 8.03 13.87
CA ALA A 271 8.00 6.77 14.55
C ALA A 271 7.29 6.66 15.92
N ARG A 272 7.21 7.78 16.66
CA ARG A 272 6.42 7.86 17.91
C ARG A 272 4.93 7.60 17.66
N LYS A 273 4.34 8.26 16.66
CA LYS A 273 2.94 8.05 16.28
C LYS A 273 2.66 6.62 15.79
N ALA A 274 3.61 6.00 15.09
CA ALA A 274 3.53 4.60 14.68
C ALA A 274 3.71 3.62 15.86
N GLY A 275 4.17 4.10 17.02
CA GLY A 275 4.45 3.29 18.21
C GLY A 275 5.60 2.31 17.99
N VAL A 276 6.68 2.76 17.31
CA VAL A 276 7.88 1.97 17.02
C VAL A 276 9.18 2.77 17.23
N ALA A 277 9.11 3.91 17.91
CA ALA A 277 10.27 4.76 18.18
C ALA A 277 11.35 4.06 19.01
N ASP A 278 10.98 3.08 19.81
CA ASP A 278 11.86 2.21 20.60
C ASP A 278 12.74 1.28 19.76
N CYS A 279 12.40 1.08 18.49
CA CYS A 279 13.06 0.16 17.56
C CYS A 279 14.00 0.87 16.58
N ILE A 280 13.97 2.19 16.51
CA ILE A 280 14.62 2.95 15.44
C ILE A 280 15.50 4.05 16.03
N SER A 281 16.76 4.09 15.63
CA SER A 281 17.64 5.23 15.85
C SER A 281 17.60 6.15 14.62
N PHE A 282 17.53 7.48 14.85
CA PHE A 282 17.62 8.46 13.79
C PHE A 282 18.79 9.40 14.06
N ARG A 283 19.55 9.74 13.01
CA ARG A 283 20.67 10.72 13.10
C ARG A 283 20.84 11.46 11.78
N ASP A 284 21.26 12.70 11.87
CA ASP A 284 21.69 13.47 10.71
C ASP A 284 23.04 12.98 10.20
N GLY A 285 23.25 13.09 8.89
CA GLY A 285 24.52 12.75 8.25
C GLY A 285 24.42 12.55 6.75
N ASP A 286 25.57 12.74 6.10
CA ASP A 286 25.73 12.54 4.66
C ASP A 286 25.96 11.04 4.37
N ALA A 287 25.04 10.42 3.67
CA ALA A 287 25.07 9.01 3.28
C ALA A 287 26.36 8.58 2.54
N THR A 288 27.06 9.53 1.94
CA THR A 288 28.30 9.27 1.17
C THR A 288 29.57 9.37 2.02
N LYS A 289 29.44 9.78 3.31
CA LYS A 289 30.56 10.03 4.22
C LYS A 289 30.43 9.33 5.58
N MET A 290 29.20 8.95 5.97
CA MET A 290 28.95 8.28 7.26
C MET A 290 29.64 6.92 7.29
N ASP A 291 30.28 6.60 8.41
CA ASP A 291 30.78 5.25 8.66
C ASP A 291 29.63 4.23 8.60
N LEU A 292 29.95 3.02 8.11
CA LEU A 292 28.97 1.93 8.12
C LEU A 292 28.56 1.61 9.58
N PRO A 293 27.24 1.63 9.87
CA PRO A 293 26.77 1.52 11.26
C PRO A 293 26.96 0.14 11.88
N ALA A 294 27.32 -0.87 11.08
CA ALA A 294 27.59 -2.25 11.49
C ALA A 294 28.49 -2.95 10.46
N GLN A 295 29.05 -4.10 10.83
CA GLN A 295 29.87 -4.91 9.91
C GLN A 295 29.03 -5.51 8.77
N SER A 296 27.75 -5.80 9.01
CA SER A 296 26.84 -6.38 8.03
C SER A 296 25.39 -5.93 8.26
N GLY A 297 24.59 -5.97 7.22
CA GLY A 297 23.19 -5.58 7.31
C GLY A 297 22.49 -5.48 5.96
N ILE A 298 21.35 -4.81 6.00
CA ILE A 298 20.51 -4.53 4.85
C ILE A 298 20.38 -3.02 4.71
N LEU A 299 20.89 -2.46 3.62
CA LEU A 299 20.64 -1.08 3.23
C LEU A 299 19.42 -1.05 2.32
N ILE A 300 18.43 -0.23 2.67
CA ILE A 300 17.21 -0.03 1.88
C ILE A 300 16.98 1.45 1.76
N CYS A 301 16.96 2.01 0.55
CA CYS A 301 16.76 3.43 0.41
C CYS A 301 16.01 3.86 -0.85
N ASN A 302 15.49 5.08 -0.78
CA ASN A 302 14.84 5.83 -1.82
C ASN A 302 15.53 7.19 -1.98
N PRO A 303 16.73 7.24 -2.62
CA PRO A 303 17.47 8.48 -2.82
C PRO A 303 16.74 9.43 -3.77
N PRO A 304 17.09 10.72 -3.81
CA PRO A 304 16.52 11.68 -4.76
C PRO A 304 16.68 11.23 -6.21
N TYR A 305 15.62 11.40 -7.03
CA TYR A 305 15.61 10.94 -8.44
C TYR A 305 16.09 12.00 -9.44
N GLY A 306 16.08 13.30 -9.04
CA GLY A 306 16.41 14.39 -9.94
C GLY A 306 15.38 14.56 -11.07
N GLN A 307 14.20 15.08 -10.76
CA GLN A 307 13.13 15.25 -11.76
C GLN A 307 13.39 16.40 -12.75
N ARG A 308 14.27 17.35 -12.39
CA ARG A 308 14.69 18.47 -13.24
C ARG A 308 16.13 18.26 -13.70
N MET A 309 16.53 18.83 -14.85
CA MET A 309 17.84 18.60 -15.47
C MET A 309 19.03 18.89 -14.52
N MET A 310 18.99 19.95 -13.74
CA MET A 310 20.05 20.25 -12.75
C MET A 310 20.02 19.27 -11.57
N GLU A 311 18.82 18.89 -11.12
CA GLU A 311 18.63 17.89 -10.05
C GLU A 311 19.07 16.50 -10.50
N GLN A 312 18.91 16.15 -11.78
CA GLN A 312 19.35 14.89 -12.35
C GLN A 312 20.87 14.73 -12.30
N ARG A 313 21.64 15.76 -12.69
CA ARG A 313 23.10 15.73 -12.57
C ARG A 313 23.56 15.58 -11.12
N SER A 314 22.90 16.27 -10.19
CA SER A 314 23.20 16.15 -8.75
C SER A 314 22.88 14.74 -8.23
N ALA A 315 21.79 14.13 -8.68
CA ALA A 315 21.44 12.76 -8.33
C ALA A 315 22.45 11.76 -8.87
N GLN A 316 22.91 11.91 -10.12
CA GLN A 316 23.93 11.07 -10.73
C GLN A 316 25.27 11.14 -9.99
N GLN A 317 25.68 12.36 -9.58
CA GLN A 317 26.89 12.56 -8.74
C GLN A 317 26.73 11.88 -7.37
N LEU A 318 25.54 11.99 -6.77
CA LEU A 318 25.21 11.32 -5.51
C LEU A 318 25.30 9.79 -5.65
N TYR A 319 24.76 9.22 -6.72
CA TYR A 319 24.83 7.77 -6.97
C TYR A 319 26.29 7.30 -7.15
N ALA A 320 27.11 8.08 -7.85
CA ALA A 320 28.53 7.77 -8.00
C ALA A 320 29.29 7.86 -6.67
N ALA A 321 29.02 8.86 -5.85
CA ALA A 321 29.61 8.99 -4.52
C ALA A 321 29.18 7.84 -3.59
N LEU A 322 27.88 7.50 -3.58
CA LEU A 322 27.33 6.39 -2.80
C LEU A 322 27.94 5.04 -3.25
N GLY A 323 28.08 4.84 -4.55
CA GLY A 323 28.69 3.63 -5.10
C GLY A 323 30.16 3.46 -4.67
N ARG A 324 30.95 4.55 -4.70
CA ARG A 324 32.33 4.54 -4.18
C ARG A 324 32.38 4.25 -2.67
N HIS A 325 31.52 4.90 -1.90
CA HIS A 325 31.45 4.73 -0.45
C HIS A 325 31.10 3.29 -0.05
N LEU A 326 30.13 2.68 -0.74
CA LEU A 326 29.65 1.33 -0.46
C LEU A 326 30.45 0.22 -1.18
N LYS A 327 31.54 0.57 -1.89
CA LYS A 327 32.32 -0.40 -2.69
C LYS A 327 32.84 -1.57 -1.86
N PHE A 328 33.31 -1.32 -0.66
CA PHE A 328 33.91 -2.30 0.24
C PHE A 328 32.97 -2.78 1.35
N ALA A 329 31.69 -2.44 1.28
CA ALA A 329 30.67 -2.89 2.22
C ALA A 329 30.17 -4.31 1.87
N ASP A 330 31.08 -5.30 1.89
CA ASP A 330 30.80 -6.68 1.44
C ASP A 330 29.78 -7.43 2.34
N GLY A 331 29.68 -7.05 3.62
CA GLY A 331 28.68 -7.59 4.56
C GLY A 331 27.25 -7.03 4.34
N TRP A 332 27.10 -6.05 3.47
CA TRP A 332 25.84 -5.34 3.29
C TRP A 332 25.11 -5.76 2.01
N LYS A 333 23.88 -6.25 2.15
CA LYS A 333 22.92 -6.34 1.04
C LYS A 333 22.35 -4.96 0.79
N LYS A 334 22.32 -4.50 -0.46
CA LYS A 334 21.91 -3.14 -0.82
C LYS A 334 20.69 -3.20 -1.72
N TYR A 335 19.68 -2.40 -1.38
CA TYR A 335 18.39 -2.36 -2.07
C TYR A 335 18.02 -0.90 -2.29
N ILE A 336 18.06 -0.45 -3.54
CA ILE A 336 17.92 0.96 -3.91
C ILE A 336 16.82 1.10 -4.96
N ILE A 337 15.83 1.95 -4.70
CA ILE A 337 14.79 2.28 -5.67
C ILE A 337 15.11 3.62 -6.33
N THR A 338 15.07 3.69 -7.65
CA THR A 338 15.25 4.94 -8.39
C THR A 338 14.59 4.85 -9.77
N SER A 339 14.24 6.02 -10.33
CA SER A 339 13.77 6.16 -11.71
C SER A 339 14.90 6.40 -12.71
N GLU A 340 16.17 6.51 -12.27
CA GLU A 340 17.32 6.71 -13.15
C GLU A 340 17.62 5.43 -13.95
N PRO A 341 17.47 5.44 -15.29
CA PRO A 341 17.69 4.24 -16.11
C PRO A 341 19.15 3.77 -16.09
N GLU A 342 20.10 4.71 -15.98
CA GLU A 342 21.54 4.44 -15.99
C GLU A 342 22.15 4.33 -14.59
N PHE A 343 21.31 4.09 -13.58
CA PHE A 343 21.75 4.02 -12.17
C PHE A 343 22.97 3.09 -11.97
N GLU A 344 22.99 1.92 -12.60
CA GLU A 344 24.08 0.95 -12.47
C GLU A 344 25.42 1.50 -12.97
N HIS A 345 25.37 2.32 -14.04
CA HIS A 345 26.56 3.00 -14.57
C HIS A 345 27.12 3.98 -13.55
N TYR A 346 26.29 4.89 -13.02
CA TYR A 346 26.72 5.86 -12.02
C TYR A 346 27.14 5.24 -10.69
N PHE A 347 26.37 4.24 -10.23
CA PHE A 347 26.69 3.49 -9.00
C PHE A 347 27.96 2.64 -9.12
N GLY A 348 28.41 2.37 -10.36
CA GLY A 348 29.65 1.65 -10.66
C GLY A 348 29.58 0.13 -10.44
N ARG A 349 28.38 -0.42 -10.34
CA ARG A 349 28.17 -1.87 -10.15
C ARG A 349 26.83 -2.32 -10.74
N ARG A 350 26.83 -3.48 -11.43
CA ARG A 350 25.59 -4.13 -11.87
C ARG A 350 24.87 -4.78 -10.68
N ALA A 351 23.54 -4.65 -10.65
CA ALA A 351 22.71 -5.28 -9.65
C ALA A 351 22.61 -6.80 -9.91
N THR A 352 22.51 -7.58 -8.83
CA THR A 352 22.22 -9.02 -8.90
C THR A 352 20.85 -9.27 -9.52
N LYS A 353 19.88 -8.40 -9.19
CA LYS A 353 18.51 -8.47 -9.71
C LYS A 353 17.90 -7.07 -9.74
N LYS A 354 17.00 -6.84 -10.70
CA LYS A 354 16.16 -5.64 -10.78
C LYS A 354 14.69 -6.03 -10.77
N ARG A 355 13.87 -5.18 -10.16
CA ARG A 355 12.41 -5.32 -10.18
C ARG A 355 11.77 -4.00 -10.52
N LYS A 356 10.90 -3.99 -11.52
CA LYS A 356 10.09 -2.81 -11.86
C LYS A 356 9.07 -2.56 -10.76
N LEU A 357 9.01 -1.34 -10.24
CA LEU A 357 8.04 -0.87 -9.27
C LEU A 357 7.53 0.51 -9.68
N TYR A 358 6.49 0.99 -9.02
CA TYR A 358 5.93 2.31 -9.30
C TYR A 358 5.83 3.12 -8.01
N ASN A 359 6.48 4.29 -7.99
CA ASN A 359 6.32 5.28 -6.93
C ASN A 359 5.32 6.36 -7.38
N GLY A 360 4.05 6.18 -7.05
CA GLY A 360 2.96 6.94 -7.65
C GLY A 360 2.85 6.62 -9.15
N MET A 361 3.00 7.64 -9.99
CA MET A 361 3.02 7.50 -11.46
C MET A 361 4.44 7.28 -12.01
N ILE A 362 5.47 7.38 -11.19
CA ILE A 362 6.86 7.28 -11.63
C ILE A 362 7.26 5.81 -11.69
N LYS A 363 7.65 5.37 -12.87
CA LYS A 363 8.26 4.05 -13.06
C LYS A 363 9.67 4.06 -12.49
N CYS A 364 9.95 3.12 -11.59
CA CYS A 364 11.23 2.93 -10.93
C CYS A 364 11.75 1.51 -11.12
N ASP A 365 13.06 1.34 -11.03
CA ASP A 365 13.68 0.04 -10.83
C ASP A 365 14.17 -0.08 -9.39
N TYR A 366 13.87 -1.21 -8.76
CA TYR A 366 14.38 -1.60 -7.45
C TYR A 366 15.59 -2.50 -7.66
N TYR A 367 16.77 -1.92 -7.49
CA TYR A 367 18.06 -2.57 -7.68
C TYR A 367 18.44 -3.36 -6.43
N MET A 368 18.79 -4.62 -6.58
CA MET A 368 19.11 -5.55 -5.50
C MET A 368 20.53 -6.05 -5.67
N TYR A 369 21.37 -5.81 -4.68
CA TYR A 369 22.75 -6.29 -4.59
C TYR A 369 22.83 -7.27 -3.41
N THR A 370 22.69 -8.56 -3.69
CA THR A 370 22.51 -9.63 -2.68
C THR A 370 23.70 -10.58 -2.60
N ASP A 371 24.58 -10.57 -3.60
CA ASP A 371 25.74 -11.46 -3.61
C ASP A 371 26.87 -10.87 -2.77
N ASN A 372 27.28 -11.60 -1.74
CA ASN A 372 28.63 -11.46 -1.23
C ASN A 372 29.55 -11.97 -2.35
N GLN A 373 30.25 -11.09 -3.03
CA GLN A 373 31.37 -11.56 -3.86
C GLN A 373 32.38 -12.24 -2.95
N ARG A 374 32.23 -13.55 -2.76
CA ARG A 374 33.39 -14.36 -2.35
C ARG A 374 34.41 -14.15 -3.45
N LYS A 375 35.50 -13.46 -3.11
CA LYS A 375 36.67 -13.41 -3.97
C LYS A 375 36.97 -14.84 -4.39
N LYS A 376 36.87 -15.09 -5.73
CA LYS A 376 37.57 -16.21 -6.32
C LYS A 376 39.06 -15.89 -6.32
#